data_aae058e3a90aa30170822680c3fc580f
#
_entry.id   aae058e3a90aa30170822680c3fc580f
#
_cell.length_a   1.000
_cell.length_b   1.000
_cell.length_c   1.000
_cell.angle_alpha   90.00
_cell.angle_beta   90.00
_cell.angle_gamma   90.00
#
_symmetry.space_group_name_H-M   'P 1'
#
loop_
_entity.id
_entity.type
_entity.pdbx_description
1 polymer ?
#
loop_
_entity_poly.entity_id
_entity_poly.type
_entity_poly.pdbx_seq_one_letter_code
_entity_poly.pdbx_strand_id
1 'polypeptide(L)'
;MMDACSDPSIQEVVVMAGAQLGKTEAILNIIGYHIDNDPSPILVMQPTVKMAEAFSKDRVASGLLASSPCLQSKVKDPRSRDSGNTTLHKVFPGGALTMVGANSAADLASRPIRVVLCDEVDRYPVSAGTEGDPISLAVKRTITFWNRKIIMVSTPTNKGASRIEHAYEKSDQRKYYVPCRHCTEGQVLKWSNVHWDKDNPESARYLCDNCDAEWSESDRIWSIRNGIWVATKPFNGVAGFAINGMYSPWTPLSAGVKDFFAVRKNPEQLKVWTNTYLGETWEDAGERLDYHALSDRREEMPYLPDDVYVITAGVDVQDNRLEIEIVGWGKDDESYVLDFDVLYGDPSSPQLWGDLDTILWKQYKTAGGRELGIRATAVDSGGHYTNSVYKYCKKNAGRRIFAIKGIGGEGKPVASKPSRNNVGKCPLFMVGVNTVKDIVFARLKLQEEGPSYVHFSDRLQDDFFKQLTAEKKVTRYHKGFPRSEYQKASHARNEALDCLVYAIAAYVILNVNINALAAKVEQEANKKPIEVDRSVKKHPALARQTVRQGGFVNSWR
;
A
#
# COMPACT_ATOMS: atom_id res chain seq x y z
N MET A 1 -23.98 -1.34 24.70
CA MET A 1 -22.98 -2.40 24.43
C MET A 1 -23.17 -3.59 25.36
N MET A 2 -23.19 -3.40 26.70
CA MET A 2 -23.39 -4.50 27.67
C MET A 2 -24.70 -5.23 27.43
N ASP A 3 -25.80 -4.51 27.19
CA ASP A 3 -27.11 -5.10 26.88
C ASP A 3 -27.05 -6.03 25.65
N ALA A 4 -26.26 -5.67 24.63
CA ALA A 4 -26.09 -6.53 23.46
C ALA A 4 -25.36 -7.85 23.78
N CYS A 5 -24.49 -7.86 24.80
CA CYS A 5 -23.82 -9.09 25.23
C CYS A 5 -24.76 -10.04 25.97
N SER A 6 -25.81 -9.55 26.60
CA SER A 6 -26.82 -10.36 27.29
C SER A 6 -28.07 -10.68 26.46
N ASP A 7 -28.29 -9.97 25.33
CA ASP A 7 -29.43 -10.19 24.43
C ASP A 7 -29.29 -11.53 23.69
N PRO A 8 -30.22 -12.50 23.87
CA PRO A 8 -30.12 -13.82 23.24
C PRO A 8 -30.23 -13.78 21.70
N SER A 9 -30.78 -12.73 21.11
CA SER A 9 -30.88 -12.58 19.65
C SER A 9 -29.56 -12.17 18.99
N ILE A 10 -28.58 -11.69 19.78
CA ILE A 10 -27.27 -11.22 19.30
C ILE A 10 -26.23 -12.29 19.61
N GLN A 11 -25.67 -12.94 18.60
CA GLN A 11 -24.62 -13.93 18.77
C GLN A 11 -23.22 -13.35 18.77
N GLU A 12 -23.01 -12.27 18.05
CA GLU A 12 -21.69 -11.65 17.87
C GLU A 12 -21.74 -10.16 18.21
N VAL A 13 -20.77 -9.71 19.01
CA VAL A 13 -20.61 -8.31 19.40
C VAL A 13 -19.19 -7.86 19.03
N VAL A 14 -19.10 -6.77 18.29
CA VAL A 14 -17.84 -6.21 17.79
C VAL A 14 -17.66 -4.81 18.36
N VAL A 15 -16.51 -4.53 18.99
CA VAL A 15 -16.19 -3.23 19.57
C VAL A 15 -14.88 -2.70 18.99
N MET A 16 -14.98 -1.78 18.05
CA MET A 16 -13.86 -1.03 17.49
C MET A 16 -13.73 0.30 18.23
N ALA A 17 -12.70 0.44 19.04
CA ALA A 17 -12.58 1.59 19.92
C ALA A 17 -11.15 2.07 20.10
N GLY A 18 -10.97 3.37 20.33
CA GLY A 18 -9.70 3.93 20.73
C GLY A 18 -9.14 3.31 22.02
N ALA A 19 -7.91 3.66 22.38
CA ALA A 19 -7.30 3.21 23.62
C ALA A 19 -7.99 3.82 24.84
N GLN A 20 -7.92 3.12 25.98
CA GLN A 20 -8.42 3.60 27.29
C GLN A 20 -9.91 4.01 27.32
N LEU A 21 -10.74 3.36 26.51
CA LEU A 21 -12.20 3.58 26.47
C LEU A 21 -13.01 2.45 27.13
N GLY A 22 -12.40 1.70 28.05
CA GLY A 22 -13.09 0.70 28.87
C GLY A 22 -13.28 -0.67 28.19
N LYS A 23 -12.64 -0.98 27.08
CA LYS A 23 -12.74 -2.29 26.39
C LYS A 23 -12.50 -3.48 27.33
N THR A 24 -11.40 -3.44 28.07
CA THR A 24 -11.04 -4.50 29.02
C THR A 24 -12.02 -4.59 30.19
N GLU A 25 -12.53 -3.47 30.69
CA GLU A 25 -13.56 -3.45 31.75
C GLU A 25 -14.86 -4.09 31.29
N ALA A 26 -15.24 -3.88 30.02
CA ALA A 26 -16.40 -4.58 29.44
C ALA A 26 -16.20 -6.10 29.42
N ILE A 27 -15.01 -6.59 29.04
CA ILE A 27 -14.68 -8.02 29.11
C ILE A 27 -14.77 -8.56 30.54
N LEU A 28 -14.24 -7.84 31.53
CA LEU A 28 -14.30 -8.24 32.94
C LEU A 28 -15.76 -8.31 33.45
N ASN A 29 -16.59 -7.33 33.10
CA ASN A 29 -18.00 -7.34 33.45
C ASN A 29 -18.75 -8.52 32.81
N ILE A 30 -18.44 -8.88 31.57
CA ILE A 30 -19.03 -10.07 30.90
C ILE A 30 -18.58 -11.36 31.63
N ILE A 31 -17.31 -11.45 32.00
CA ILE A 31 -16.81 -12.60 32.79
C ILE A 31 -17.56 -12.69 34.12
N GLY A 32 -17.69 -11.59 34.85
CA GLY A 32 -18.43 -11.53 36.12
C GLY A 32 -19.89 -11.97 35.97
N TYR A 33 -20.58 -11.50 34.93
CA TYR A 33 -21.95 -11.87 34.62
C TYR A 33 -22.08 -13.38 34.37
N HIS A 34 -21.19 -13.98 33.59
CA HIS A 34 -21.20 -15.42 33.28
C HIS A 34 -20.61 -16.33 34.39
N ILE A 35 -20.05 -15.77 35.44
CA ILE A 35 -19.73 -16.51 36.67
C ILE A 35 -20.93 -16.51 37.63
N ASP A 36 -21.64 -15.37 37.73
CA ASP A 36 -22.64 -15.15 38.75
C ASP A 36 -24.07 -15.42 38.29
N ASN A 37 -24.52 -14.79 37.19
CA ASN A 37 -25.91 -14.78 36.74
C ASN A 37 -26.24 -15.84 35.69
N ASP A 38 -25.32 -16.14 34.77
CA ASP A 38 -25.53 -17.09 33.66
C ASP A 38 -24.30 -17.98 33.49
N PRO A 39 -24.05 -18.89 34.47
CA PRO A 39 -22.84 -19.72 34.48
C PRO A 39 -22.61 -20.47 33.17
N SER A 40 -21.41 -20.33 32.61
CA SER A 40 -21.10 -20.81 31.27
C SER A 40 -19.61 -21.15 31.10
N PRO A 41 -19.25 -22.06 30.19
CA PRO A 41 -17.87 -22.22 29.75
C PRO A 41 -17.42 -20.97 28.96
N ILE A 42 -16.40 -20.27 29.48
CA ILE A 42 -15.87 -19.01 28.93
C ILE A 42 -14.45 -19.26 28.43
N LEU A 43 -14.14 -18.77 27.24
CA LEU A 43 -12.78 -18.69 26.70
C LEU A 43 -12.41 -17.22 26.52
N VAL A 44 -11.32 -16.78 27.15
CA VAL A 44 -10.72 -15.47 26.90
C VAL A 44 -9.45 -15.66 26.08
N MET A 45 -9.40 -15.00 24.95
CA MET A 45 -8.23 -15.01 24.07
C MET A 45 -7.47 -13.69 24.19
N GLN A 46 -6.18 -13.80 24.44
CA GLN A 46 -5.22 -12.69 24.43
C GLN A 46 -4.20 -12.90 23.28
N PRO A 47 -3.51 -11.86 22.78
CA PRO A 47 -2.54 -12.01 21.69
C PRO A 47 -1.48 -13.09 21.94
N THR A 48 -0.99 -13.21 23.18
CA THR A 48 0.03 -14.20 23.58
C THR A 48 -0.31 -14.86 24.90
N VAL A 49 0.27 -16.03 25.16
CA VAL A 49 0.11 -16.74 26.45
C VAL A 49 0.60 -15.88 27.64
N LYS A 50 1.70 -15.14 27.48
CA LYS A 50 2.20 -14.21 28.54
C LYS A 50 1.19 -13.12 28.85
N MET A 51 0.51 -12.58 27.85
CA MET A 51 -0.56 -11.58 28.07
C MET A 51 -1.78 -12.23 28.74
N ALA A 52 -2.11 -13.47 28.41
CA ALA A 52 -3.19 -14.21 29.08
C ALA A 52 -2.86 -14.45 30.57
N GLU A 53 -1.61 -14.76 30.92
CA GLU A 53 -1.16 -14.91 32.30
C GLU A 53 -1.23 -13.58 33.07
N ALA A 54 -0.75 -12.47 32.47
CA ALA A 54 -0.85 -11.14 33.05
C ALA A 54 -2.31 -10.72 33.26
N PHE A 55 -3.16 -10.89 32.24
CA PHE A 55 -4.59 -10.63 32.34
C PHE A 55 -5.25 -11.43 33.48
N SER A 56 -4.90 -12.70 33.61
CA SER A 56 -5.41 -13.57 34.67
C SER A 56 -5.03 -13.08 36.07
N LYS A 57 -3.78 -12.69 36.27
CA LYS A 57 -3.25 -12.24 37.58
C LYS A 57 -3.73 -10.85 37.95
N ASP A 58 -3.55 -9.90 37.00
CA ASP A 58 -3.68 -8.49 37.31
C ASP A 58 -5.13 -7.99 37.17
N ARG A 59 -5.86 -8.53 36.18
CA ARG A 59 -7.23 -8.08 35.90
C ARG A 59 -8.29 -8.99 36.49
N VAL A 60 -8.17 -10.31 36.29
CA VAL A 60 -9.20 -11.25 36.77
C VAL A 60 -9.05 -11.52 38.26
N ALA A 61 -7.88 -11.95 38.72
CA ALA A 61 -7.71 -12.33 40.12
C ALA A 61 -7.69 -11.11 41.06
N SER A 62 -6.84 -10.12 40.80
CA SER A 62 -6.67 -8.94 41.66
C SER A 62 -7.75 -7.88 41.45
N GLY A 63 -8.20 -7.69 40.20
CA GLY A 63 -9.23 -6.71 39.84
C GLY A 63 -10.64 -7.23 40.10
N LEU A 64 -11.09 -8.22 39.30
CA LEU A 64 -12.49 -8.68 39.30
C LEU A 64 -12.86 -9.53 40.51
N LEU A 65 -12.10 -10.61 40.77
CA LEU A 65 -12.46 -11.54 41.85
C LEU A 65 -12.21 -10.97 43.26
N ALA A 66 -11.07 -10.31 43.48
CA ALA A 66 -10.77 -9.73 44.78
C ALA A 66 -11.69 -8.56 45.18
N SER A 67 -12.24 -7.84 44.18
CA SER A 67 -13.17 -6.72 44.43
C SER A 67 -14.63 -7.15 44.65
N SER A 68 -14.99 -8.40 44.34
CA SER A 68 -16.35 -8.91 44.45
C SER A 68 -16.42 -10.14 45.37
N PRO A 69 -16.89 -10.00 46.64
CA PRO A 69 -17.05 -11.15 47.54
C PRO A 69 -17.93 -12.26 46.98
N CYS A 70 -18.96 -11.90 46.20
CA CYS A 70 -19.82 -12.87 45.55
C CYS A 70 -19.05 -13.75 44.53
N LEU A 71 -18.28 -13.13 43.65
CA LEU A 71 -17.46 -13.86 42.68
C LEU A 71 -16.35 -14.68 43.34
N GLN A 72 -15.72 -14.10 44.39
CA GLN A 72 -14.69 -14.77 45.17
C GLN A 72 -15.21 -16.03 45.86
N SER A 73 -16.45 -16.04 46.31
CA SER A 73 -17.05 -17.24 46.94
C SER A 73 -17.30 -18.38 45.94
N LYS A 74 -17.50 -18.06 44.64
CA LYS A 74 -17.78 -19.02 43.59
C LYS A 74 -16.51 -19.59 42.93
N VAL A 75 -15.43 -18.79 42.89
CA VAL A 75 -14.15 -19.21 42.25
C VAL A 75 -13.13 -19.50 43.33
N LYS A 76 -12.83 -20.77 43.59
CA LYS A 76 -11.86 -21.17 44.62
C LYS A 76 -10.45 -20.66 44.33
N ASP A 77 -9.70 -20.33 45.39
CA ASP A 77 -8.29 -19.95 45.28
C ASP A 77 -7.47 -21.10 44.63
N PRO A 78 -6.62 -20.83 43.63
CA PRO A 78 -5.72 -21.83 43.04
C PRO A 78 -4.81 -22.57 44.03
N ARG A 79 -4.53 -21.92 45.20
CA ARG A 79 -3.71 -22.52 46.29
C ARG A 79 -4.46 -23.52 47.13
N SER A 80 -5.79 -23.62 47.02
CA SER A 80 -6.60 -24.60 47.74
C SER A 80 -6.36 -25.97 47.16
N ARG A 81 -6.14 -26.99 48.03
CA ARG A 81 -5.82 -28.38 47.63
C ARG A 81 -6.87 -29.01 46.71
N ASP A 82 -8.13 -28.61 46.79
CA ASP A 82 -9.27 -29.16 46.01
C ASP A 82 -9.80 -28.20 44.93
N SER A 83 -9.02 -27.16 44.54
CA SER A 83 -9.56 -26.13 43.66
C SER A 83 -9.67 -26.56 42.19
N GLY A 84 -8.79 -27.42 41.71
CA GLY A 84 -8.64 -27.72 40.28
C GLY A 84 -8.25 -26.51 39.44
N ASN A 85 -7.97 -25.35 40.07
CA ASN A 85 -7.72 -24.10 39.44
C ASN A 85 -6.23 -23.86 39.20
N THR A 86 -5.94 -23.26 38.04
CA THR A 86 -4.59 -22.83 37.67
C THR A 86 -4.60 -21.32 37.35
N THR A 87 -3.46 -20.77 37.00
CA THR A 87 -3.39 -19.37 36.55
C THR A 87 -4.30 -19.13 35.35
N LEU A 88 -4.33 -20.03 34.37
CA LEU A 88 -5.06 -19.86 33.11
C LEU A 88 -6.42 -20.56 33.07
N HIS A 89 -6.77 -21.32 34.12
CA HIS A 89 -8.04 -22.05 34.20
C HIS A 89 -8.67 -21.89 35.57
N LYS A 90 -9.93 -21.46 35.62
CA LYS A 90 -10.68 -21.22 36.86
C LYS A 90 -12.06 -21.86 36.77
N VAL A 91 -12.33 -22.81 37.64
CA VAL A 91 -13.61 -23.53 37.72
C VAL A 91 -14.53 -22.85 38.72
N PHE A 92 -15.80 -22.77 38.36
CA PHE A 92 -16.88 -22.27 39.21
C PHE A 92 -18.16 -23.11 38.98
N PRO A 93 -19.14 -23.08 39.89
CA PRO A 93 -20.38 -23.84 39.71
C PRO A 93 -21.07 -23.50 38.37
N GLY A 94 -21.29 -24.49 37.53
CA GLY A 94 -21.95 -24.34 36.22
C GLY A 94 -21.05 -23.93 35.05
N GLY A 95 -19.74 -23.73 35.27
CA GLY A 95 -18.84 -23.35 34.19
C GLY A 95 -17.36 -23.30 34.53
N ALA A 96 -16.59 -22.83 33.59
CA ALA A 96 -15.16 -22.60 33.78
C ALA A 96 -14.70 -21.42 32.91
N LEU A 97 -13.74 -20.65 33.41
CA LEU A 97 -13.05 -19.61 32.66
C LEU A 97 -11.67 -20.13 32.25
N THR A 98 -11.42 -20.19 30.95
CA THR A 98 -10.12 -20.55 30.39
C THR A 98 -9.54 -19.33 29.65
N MET A 99 -8.28 -19.05 29.88
CA MET A 99 -7.56 -17.95 29.24
C MET A 99 -6.43 -18.52 28.39
N VAL A 100 -6.32 -18.09 27.13
CA VAL A 100 -5.38 -18.65 26.15
C VAL A 100 -4.69 -17.57 25.34
N GLY A 101 -3.53 -17.90 24.77
CA GLY A 101 -2.91 -17.07 23.74
C GLY A 101 -3.42 -17.44 22.36
N ALA A 102 -3.65 -16.44 21.51
CA ALA A 102 -4.08 -16.64 20.12
C ALA A 102 -3.07 -17.42 19.25
N ASN A 103 -1.83 -17.56 19.73
CA ASN A 103 -0.77 -18.33 19.08
C ASN A 103 -0.76 -19.83 19.44
N SER A 104 -1.63 -20.30 20.37
CA SER A 104 -1.68 -21.69 20.84
C SER A 104 -2.86 -22.44 20.23
N ALA A 105 -2.64 -23.12 19.10
CA ALA A 105 -3.68 -23.87 18.41
C ALA A 105 -4.31 -24.98 19.27
N ALA A 106 -3.49 -25.72 20.04
CA ALA A 106 -3.95 -26.81 20.88
C ALA A 106 -4.95 -26.35 21.97
N ASP A 107 -4.71 -25.19 22.58
CA ASP A 107 -5.59 -24.64 23.61
C ASP A 107 -6.92 -24.15 23.02
N LEU A 108 -6.90 -23.66 21.79
CA LEU A 108 -8.09 -23.21 21.04
C LEU A 108 -8.99 -24.38 20.60
N ALA A 109 -8.44 -25.59 20.48
CA ALA A 109 -9.15 -26.75 19.94
C ALA A 109 -9.75 -27.69 21.00
N SER A 110 -9.50 -27.48 22.30
CA SER A 110 -9.61 -28.56 23.29
C SER A 110 -10.99 -28.75 23.94
N ARG A 111 -11.92 -27.76 23.93
CA ARG A 111 -13.14 -27.82 24.78
C ARG A 111 -14.35 -27.15 24.10
N PRO A 112 -15.61 -27.60 24.39
CA PRO A 112 -16.81 -26.90 24.06
C PRO A 112 -16.87 -25.58 24.85
N ILE A 113 -17.13 -24.46 24.18
CA ILE A 113 -17.18 -23.10 24.76
C ILE A 113 -18.49 -22.44 24.35
N ARG A 114 -19.17 -21.80 25.30
CA ARG A 114 -20.36 -21.02 25.02
C ARG A 114 -20.03 -19.55 24.76
N VAL A 115 -19.11 -18.96 25.53
CA VAL A 115 -18.76 -17.55 25.47
C VAL A 115 -17.28 -17.42 25.09
N VAL A 116 -17.02 -16.75 23.96
CA VAL A 116 -15.67 -16.44 23.47
C VAL A 116 -15.45 -14.93 23.56
N LEU A 117 -14.43 -14.54 24.31
CA LEU A 117 -14.03 -13.15 24.51
C LEU A 117 -12.65 -12.94 23.86
N CYS A 118 -12.58 -12.17 22.80
CA CYS A 118 -11.35 -11.91 22.03
C CYS A 118 -10.90 -10.47 22.29
N ASP A 119 -9.81 -10.31 23.03
CA ASP A 119 -9.22 -9.01 23.37
C ASP A 119 -8.05 -8.69 22.44
N GLU A 120 -8.00 -7.45 21.91
CA GLU A 120 -6.97 -6.93 21.00
C GLU A 120 -6.77 -7.82 19.76
N VAL A 121 -7.88 -8.10 19.03
CA VAL A 121 -7.89 -9.04 17.89
C VAL A 121 -6.98 -8.65 16.74
N ASP A 122 -6.70 -7.34 16.58
CA ASP A 122 -5.78 -6.85 15.54
C ASP A 122 -4.32 -7.22 15.83
N ARG A 123 -4.00 -7.63 17.06
CA ARG A 123 -2.67 -8.09 17.47
C ARG A 123 -2.50 -9.61 17.40
N TYR A 124 -3.53 -10.33 16.97
CA TYR A 124 -3.45 -11.79 16.84
C TYR A 124 -2.58 -12.19 15.65
N PRO A 125 -1.85 -13.32 15.74
CA PRO A 125 -1.14 -13.85 14.60
C PRO A 125 -2.13 -14.24 13.48
N VAL A 126 -1.66 -14.26 12.25
CA VAL A 126 -2.46 -14.66 11.08
C VAL A 126 -2.95 -16.09 11.20
N SER A 127 -2.13 -16.95 11.80
CA SER A 127 -2.42 -18.36 12.03
C SER A 127 -1.93 -18.78 13.41
N ALA A 128 -2.74 -19.56 14.13
CA ALA A 128 -2.33 -20.25 15.33
C ALA A 128 -1.50 -21.48 14.89
N GLY A 129 -0.17 -21.35 14.93
CA GLY A 129 0.71 -22.33 14.33
C GLY A 129 0.40 -22.58 12.85
N THR A 130 0.13 -23.83 12.48
CA THR A 130 -0.24 -24.25 11.11
C THR A 130 -1.75 -24.44 10.91
N GLU A 131 -2.59 -24.29 11.96
CA GLU A 131 -4.00 -24.68 11.94
C GLU A 131 -4.97 -23.61 11.42
N GLY A 132 -4.49 -22.38 11.19
CA GLY A 132 -5.29 -21.30 10.60
C GLY A 132 -5.68 -20.20 11.59
N ASP A 133 -6.66 -19.38 11.20
CA ASP A 133 -7.06 -18.19 11.96
C ASP A 133 -7.55 -18.55 13.39
N PRO A 134 -6.94 -17.97 14.44
CA PRO A 134 -7.26 -18.29 15.83
C PRO A 134 -8.72 -18.00 16.21
N ILE A 135 -9.33 -16.92 15.70
CA ILE A 135 -10.73 -16.60 15.99
C ILE A 135 -11.64 -17.67 15.39
N SER A 136 -11.40 -18.06 14.16
CA SER A 136 -12.16 -19.11 13.48
C SER A 136 -12.07 -20.47 14.21
N LEU A 137 -10.90 -20.81 14.76
CA LEU A 137 -10.71 -22.04 15.55
C LEU A 137 -11.54 -22.00 16.84
N ALA A 138 -11.51 -20.89 17.57
CA ALA A 138 -12.28 -20.72 18.81
C ALA A 138 -13.81 -20.72 18.54
N VAL A 139 -14.26 -20.03 17.50
CA VAL A 139 -15.69 -19.95 17.13
C VAL A 139 -16.27 -21.33 16.79
N LYS A 140 -15.49 -22.22 16.17
CA LYS A 140 -15.94 -23.60 15.93
C LYS A 140 -16.24 -24.40 17.20
N ARG A 141 -15.71 -24.00 18.36
CA ARG A 141 -16.02 -24.62 19.67
C ARG A 141 -17.36 -24.19 20.25
N THR A 142 -18.00 -23.19 19.67
CA THR A 142 -19.29 -22.66 20.13
C THR A 142 -20.51 -23.29 19.43
N ILE A 143 -20.31 -24.11 18.40
CA ILE A 143 -21.37 -24.58 17.50
C ILE A 143 -22.47 -25.37 18.25
N THR A 144 -22.13 -26.08 19.32
CA THR A 144 -23.06 -26.86 20.12
C THR A 144 -24.00 -25.99 21.00
N PHE A 145 -23.71 -24.71 21.13
CA PHE A 145 -24.49 -23.78 21.92
C PHE A 145 -25.34 -22.87 21.03
N TRP A 146 -26.65 -23.02 21.05
CA TRP A 146 -27.57 -22.17 20.30
C TRP A 146 -27.54 -20.68 20.75
N ASN A 147 -27.22 -20.48 22.06
CA ASN A 147 -27.11 -19.17 22.73
C ASN A 147 -25.66 -18.75 22.93
N ARG A 148 -24.78 -19.14 22.00
CA ARG A 148 -23.37 -18.75 22.02
C ARG A 148 -23.18 -17.25 21.95
N LYS A 149 -22.07 -16.76 22.52
CA LYS A 149 -21.65 -15.37 22.46
C LYS A 149 -20.20 -15.28 22.00
N ILE A 150 -19.95 -14.43 21.02
CA ILE A 150 -18.62 -14.14 20.48
C ILE A 150 -18.43 -12.64 20.59
N ILE A 151 -17.52 -12.20 21.44
CA ILE A 151 -17.24 -10.79 21.67
C ILE A 151 -15.82 -10.48 21.21
N MET A 152 -15.67 -9.58 20.26
CA MET A 152 -14.40 -9.12 19.73
C MET A 152 -14.20 -7.65 20.08
N VAL A 153 -13.08 -7.32 20.71
CA VAL A 153 -12.70 -5.94 21.01
C VAL A 153 -11.29 -5.67 20.54
N SER A 154 -11.06 -4.51 19.96
CA SER A 154 -9.71 -4.06 19.57
C SER A 154 -9.65 -2.57 19.29
N THR A 155 -8.44 -2.04 19.40
CA THR A 155 -8.03 -0.83 18.72
C THR A 155 -7.69 -1.21 17.28
N PRO A 156 -8.20 -0.49 16.25
CA PRO A 156 -7.93 -0.80 14.85
C PRO A 156 -6.48 -0.49 14.48
N THR A 157 -6.00 -1.08 13.39
CA THR A 157 -4.64 -0.89 12.89
C THR A 157 -4.64 -0.28 11.48
N ASN A 158 -4.16 -0.99 10.47
CA ASN A 158 -4.11 -0.49 9.10
C ASN A 158 -5.40 -0.84 8.34
N LYS A 159 -5.88 0.08 7.53
CA LYS A 159 -7.05 -0.12 6.67
C LYS A 159 -6.87 -1.33 5.75
N GLY A 160 -7.91 -2.14 5.66
CA GLY A 160 -7.89 -3.36 4.86
C GLY A 160 -7.10 -4.54 5.46
N ALA A 161 -6.39 -4.33 6.59
CA ALA A 161 -5.70 -5.38 7.34
C ALA A 161 -6.30 -5.60 8.73
N SER A 162 -6.97 -4.59 9.27
CA SER A 162 -7.58 -4.60 10.59
C SER A 162 -8.72 -5.63 10.65
N ARG A 163 -8.58 -6.61 11.55
CA ARG A 163 -9.61 -7.64 11.79
C ARG A 163 -10.85 -7.05 12.41
N ILE A 164 -10.66 -6.10 13.35
CA ILE A 164 -11.81 -5.46 14.02
C ILE A 164 -12.59 -4.58 13.04
N GLU A 165 -11.92 -3.89 12.10
CA GLU A 165 -12.59 -3.14 11.04
C GLU A 165 -13.45 -4.06 10.17
N HIS A 166 -12.88 -5.17 9.68
CA HIS A 166 -13.63 -6.15 8.87
C HIS A 166 -14.84 -6.76 9.62
N ALA A 167 -14.69 -7.01 10.92
CA ALA A 167 -15.79 -7.52 11.74
C ALA A 167 -16.86 -6.43 11.93
N TYR A 168 -16.46 -5.17 12.18
CA TYR A 168 -17.36 -4.03 12.31
C TYR A 168 -18.10 -3.74 10.99
N GLU A 169 -17.42 -3.79 9.85
CA GLU A 169 -18.04 -3.59 8.52
C GLU A 169 -19.16 -4.59 8.21
N LYS A 170 -19.08 -5.80 8.75
CA LYS A 170 -20.08 -6.86 8.60
C LYS A 170 -21.24 -6.76 9.58
N SER A 171 -21.19 -5.86 10.56
CA SER A 171 -22.20 -5.67 11.59
C SER A 171 -23.24 -4.63 11.21
N ASP A 172 -24.17 -4.34 12.13
CA ASP A 172 -25.14 -3.24 12.02
C ASP A 172 -24.52 -1.85 12.22
N GLN A 173 -23.20 -1.76 12.46
CA GLN A 173 -22.38 -0.55 12.48
C GLN A 173 -22.96 0.56 13.36
N ARG A 174 -23.27 0.26 14.63
CA ARG A 174 -23.77 1.26 15.57
C ARG A 174 -22.75 2.34 15.86
N LYS A 175 -23.20 3.58 15.83
CA LYS A 175 -22.46 4.78 16.22
C LYS A 175 -23.11 5.40 17.45
N TYR A 176 -22.32 6.03 18.29
CA TYR A 176 -22.83 6.71 19.48
C TYR A 176 -23.17 8.15 19.13
N TYR A 177 -24.49 8.43 19.06
CA TYR A 177 -25.04 9.76 18.78
C TYR A 177 -25.24 10.50 20.07
N VAL A 178 -24.73 11.72 20.13
CA VAL A 178 -24.84 12.59 21.30
C VAL A 178 -25.64 13.84 20.95
N PRO A 179 -26.62 14.26 21.78
CA PRO A 179 -27.40 15.46 21.53
C PRO A 179 -26.59 16.72 21.74
N CYS A 180 -26.76 17.72 20.89
CA CYS A 180 -26.25 19.05 21.13
C CYS A 180 -27.04 19.73 22.26
N ARG A 181 -26.36 20.34 23.23
CA ARG A 181 -27.04 21.05 24.33
C ARG A 181 -27.79 22.30 23.87
N HIS A 182 -27.43 22.88 22.70
CA HIS A 182 -28.02 24.12 22.17
C HIS A 182 -29.20 23.86 21.23
N CYS A 183 -29.07 22.93 20.28
CA CYS A 183 -30.13 22.64 19.30
C CYS A 183 -30.80 21.28 19.48
N THR A 184 -30.39 20.47 20.44
CA THR A 184 -30.89 19.11 20.77
C THR A 184 -30.68 18.04 19.70
N GLU A 185 -30.21 18.39 18.49
CA GLU A 185 -29.96 17.45 17.42
C GLU A 185 -28.82 16.48 17.74
N GLY A 186 -29.02 15.20 17.34
CA GLY A 186 -28.06 14.12 17.61
C GLY A 186 -26.97 14.05 16.55
N GLN A 187 -25.71 13.94 16.97
CA GLN A 187 -24.56 13.86 16.07
C GLN A 187 -23.49 12.90 16.60
N VAL A 188 -22.63 12.41 15.70
CA VAL A 188 -21.45 11.63 16.04
C VAL A 188 -20.25 12.56 16.16
N LEU A 189 -19.45 12.42 17.22
CA LEU A 189 -18.26 13.26 17.39
C LEU A 189 -17.19 12.91 16.34
N LYS A 190 -16.81 13.92 15.55
CA LYS A 190 -15.81 13.85 14.47
C LYS A 190 -14.64 14.78 14.78
N TRP A 191 -13.42 14.35 14.44
CA TRP A 191 -12.23 15.18 14.64
C TRP A 191 -12.25 16.47 13.80
N SER A 192 -12.87 16.44 12.61
CA SER A 192 -13.05 17.63 11.76
C SER A 192 -13.79 18.79 12.44
N ASN A 193 -14.56 18.52 13.47
CA ASN A 193 -15.35 19.49 14.23
C ASN A 193 -14.66 19.99 15.48
N VAL A 194 -13.45 19.53 15.74
CA VAL A 194 -12.61 20.04 16.82
C VAL A 194 -11.83 21.24 16.30
N HIS A 195 -12.08 22.39 16.87
CA HIS A 195 -11.44 23.66 16.52
C HIS A 195 -10.61 24.19 17.69
N TRP A 196 -9.56 24.92 17.36
CA TRP A 196 -8.67 25.55 18.35
C TRP A 196 -8.05 26.81 17.72
N ASP A 197 -7.63 27.74 18.55
CA ASP A 197 -6.91 28.94 18.09
C ASP A 197 -5.46 28.55 17.76
N LYS A 198 -4.87 29.29 16.80
CA LYS A 198 -3.53 28.98 16.30
C LYS A 198 -2.53 28.76 17.46
N ASP A 199 -1.87 27.61 17.43
CA ASP A 199 -0.84 27.20 18.38
C ASP A 199 -1.27 27.14 19.87
N ASN A 200 -2.57 27.24 20.17
CA ASN A 200 -3.11 27.14 21.54
C ASN A 200 -4.05 25.93 21.70
N PRO A 201 -3.54 24.72 22.06
CA PRO A 201 -4.37 23.56 22.29
C PRO A 201 -5.41 23.71 23.40
N GLU A 202 -5.18 24.59 24.37
CA GLU A 202 -6.12 24.80 25.50
C GLU A 202 -7.42 25.49 25.04
N SER A 203 -7.42 26.15 23.89
CA SER A 203 -8.62 26.74 23.29
C SER A 203 -9.50 25.72 22.54
N ALA A 204 -9.18 24.41 22.63
CA ALA A 204 -9.90 23.36 21.92
C ALA A 204 -11.37 23.33 22.31
N ARG A 205 -12.23 23.39 21.31
CA ARG A 205 -13.68 23.37 21.41
C ARG A 205 -14.28 22.50 20.30
N TYR A 206 -15.44 21.95 20.52
CA TYR A 206 -16.19 21.21 19.53
C TYR A 206 -17.26 22.08 18.90
N LEU A 207 -17.39 22.08 17.58
CA LEU A 207 -18.45 22.77 16.85
C LEU A 207 -19.58 21.81 16.48
N CYS A 208 -20.82 22.19 16.76
CA CYS A 208 -21.99 21.39 16.42
C CYS A 208 -22.15 21.29 14.88
N ASP A 209 -22.39 20.10 14.35
CA ASP A 209 -22.66 19.88 12.92
C ASP A 209 -23.90 20.65 12.40
N ASN A 210 -24.87 20.98 13.29
CA ASN A 210 -26.18 21.51 12.87
C ASN A 210 -26.38 23.01 13.14
N CYS A 211 -25.81 23.51 14.23
CA CYS A 211 -26.07 24.92 14.63
C CYS A 211 -24.79 25.72 14.86
N ASP A 212 -23.63 25.18 14.53
CA ASP A 212 -22.30 25.80 14.68
C ASP A 212 -21.98 26.30 16.12
N ALA A 213 -22.80 25.92 17.10
CA ALA A 213 -22.54 26.29 18.49
C ALA A 213 -21.25 25.67 18.99
N GLU A 214 -20.40 26.49 19.64
CA GLU A 214 -19.19 26.04 20.30
C GLU A 214 -19.55 25.33 21.63
N TRP A 215 -19.07 24.09 21.78
CA TRP A 215 -19.25 23.35 23.02
C TRP A 215 -18.07 23.58 23.96
N SER A 216 -18.41 23.95 25.17
CA SER A 216 -17.47 23.84 26.29
C SER A 216 -17.22 22.37 26.65
N GLU A 217 -16.20 22.12 27.46
CA GLU A 217 -15.94 20.77 27.99
C GLU A 217 -17.12 20.22 28.79
N SER A 218 -17.83 21.10 29.53
CA SER A 218 -19.05 20.71 30.24
C SER A 218 -20.21 20.33 29.32
N ASP A 219 -20.35 21.00 28.20
CA ASP A 219 -21.37 20.66 27.18
C ASP A 219 -21.05 19.30 26.53
N ARG A 220 -19.78 19.05 26.19
CA ARG A 220 -19.33 17.76 25.67
C ARG A 220 -19.64 16.63 26.65
N ILE A 221 -19.29 16.78 27.92
CA ILE A 221 -19.56 15.75 28.95
C ILE A 221 -21.05 15.52 29.13
N TRP A 222 -21.86 16.60 29.15
CA TRP A 222 -23.31 16.47 29.20
C TRP A 222 -23.85 15.70 27.99
N SER A 223 -23.39 16.04 26.78
CA SER A 223 -23.80 15.39 25.54
C SER A 223 -23.44 13.89 25.54
N ILE A 224 -22.23 13.54 25.98
CA ILE A 224 -21.78 12.14 26.08
C ILE A 224 -22.66 11.33 27.04
N ARG A 225 -23.06 11.91 28.18
CA ARG A 225 -23.92 11.24 29.17
C ARG A 225 -25.35 11.00 28.67
N ASN A 226 -25.82 11.81 27.72
CA ASN A 226 -27.16 11.75 27.17
C ASN A 226 -27.22 11.13 25.76
N GLY A 227 -26.14 10.51 25.31
CA GLY A 227 -26.07 9.89 24.00
C GLY A 227 -26.73 8.50 23.94
N ILE A 228 -26.99 8.06 22.72
CA ILE A 228 -27.59 6.75 22.41
C ILE A 228 -26.85 6.05 21.29
N TRP A 229 -26.86 4.72 21.31
CA TRP A 229 -26.36 3.91 20.22
C TRP A 229 -27.40 3.75 19.12
N VAL A 230 -27.04 4.10 17.88
CA VAL A 230 -27.92 3.99 16.71
C VAL A 230 -27.26 3.11 15.66
N ALA A 231 -27.95 2.06 15.22
CA ALA A 231 -27.52 1.21 14.12
C ALA A 231 -27.61 2.01 12.80
N THR A 232 -26.55 1.96 12.00
CA THR A 232 -26.48 2.64 10.69
C THR A 232 -26.73 1.68 9.53
N LYS A 233 -26.76 0.36 9.81
CA LYS A 233 -27.09 -0.70 8.85
C LYS A 233 -28.10 -1.68 9.44
N PRO A 234 -28.80 -2.45 8.58
CA PRO A 234 -29.71 -3.49 9.04
C PRO A 234 -28.98 -4.52 9.91
N PHE A 235 -29.64 -4.93 10.99
CA PHE A 235 -29.12 -5.97 11.88
C PHE A 235 -29.15 -7.34 11.19
N ASN A 236 -28.04 -8.06 11.27
CA ASN A 236 -27.85 -9.37 10.64
C ASN A 236 -27.30 -10.44 11.61
N GLY A 237 -27.54 -10.27 12.92
CA GLY A 237 -27.03 -11.14 13.99
C GLY A 237 -25.73 -10.64 14.63
N VAL A 238 -25.10 -9.60 14.08
CA VAL A 238 -23.85 -9.01 14.58
C VAL A 238 -24.10 -7.56 15.01
N ALA A 239 -23.86 -7.24 16.27
CA ALA A 239 -23.93 -5.89 16.79
C ALA A 239 -22.54 -5.25 16.84
N GLY A 240 -22.31 -4.20 16.05
CA GLY A 240 -21.02 -3.51 15.98
C GLY A 240 -21.06 -2.14 16.64
N PHE A 241 -20.04 -1.81 17.41
CA PHE A 241 -19.92 -0.55 18.14
C PHE A 241 -18.59 0.11 17.77
N ALA A 242 -18.62 1.39 17.34
CA ALA A 242 -17.43 2.18 17.09
C ALA A 242 -17.43 3.44 17.98
N ILE A 243 -16.29 3.71 18.65
CA ILE A 243 -16.15 4.85 19.54
C ILE A 243 -14.70 5.35 19.55
N ASN A 244 -14.52 6.67 19.59
CA ASN A 244 -13.21 7.34 19.58
C ASN A 244 -12.89 8.06 20.91
N GLY A 245 -11.66 8.60 21.02
CA GLY A 245 -11.18 9.26 22.25
C GLY A 245 -11.94 10.51 22.65
N MET A 246 -12.63 11.17 21.71
CA MET A 246 -13.45 12.35 22.02
C MET A 246 -14.66 12.04 22.93
N TYR A 247 -15.04 10.76 23.03
CA TYR A 247 -16.07 10.31 23.97
C TYR A 247 -15.55 10.00 25.37
N SER A 248 -14.22 10.11 25.60
CA SER A 248 -13.65 9.87 26.92
C SER A 248 -14.07 10.96 27.91
N PRO A 249 -14.71 10.62 29.03
CA PRO A 249 -15.00 11.61 30.07
C PRO A 249 -13.77 12.00 30.88
N TRP A 250 -12.66 11.25 30.75
CA TRP A 250 -11.43 11.46 31.52
C TRP A 250 -10.39 12.31 30.79
N THR A 251 -10.51 12.41 29.46
CA THR A 251 -9.54 13.10 28.60
C THR A 251 -10.24 14.30 27.95
N PRO A 252 -9.84 15.55 28.27
CA PRO A 252 -10.42 16.73 27.62
C PRO A 252 -9.97 16.84 26.16
N LEU A 253 -10.72 17.59 25.35
CA LEU A 253 -10.37 17.82 23.94
C LEU A 253 -8.99 18.45 23.78
N SER A 254 -8.61 19.37 24.70
CA SER A 254 -7.31 20.01 24.68
C SER A 254 -6.13 19.03 24.76
N ALA A 255 -6.28 17.94 25.51
CA ALA A 255 -5.26 16.88 25.57
C ALA A 255 -5.12 16.16 24.20
N GLY A 256 -6.24 15.84 23.55
CA GLY A 256 -6.23 15.26 22.20
C GLY A 256 -5.56 16.16 21.16
N VAL A 257 -5.80 17.47 21.25
CA VAL A 257 -5.16 18.48 20.37
C VAL A 257 -3.66 18.61 20.67
N LYS A 258 -3.24 18.60 21.94
CA LYS A 258 -1.81 18.59 22.32
C LYS A 258 -1.09 17.38 21.73
N ASP A 259 -1.66 16.20 21.91
CA ASP A 259 -1.10 14.96 21.36
C ASP A 259 -1.02 15.03 19.82
N PHE A 260 -2.06 15.53 19.15
CA PHE A 260 -2.05 15.75 17.70
C PHE A 260 -0.92 16.69 17.26
N PHE A 261 -0.70 17.81 17.97
CA PHE A 261 0.39 18.74 17.65
C PHE A 261 1.77 18.11 17.77
N ALA A 262 1.96 17.27 18.78
CA ALA A 262 3.23 16.56 18.98
C ALA A 262 3.55 15.59 17.82
N VAL A 263 2.51 14.99 17.21
CA VAL A 263 2.70 13.88 16.26
C VAL A 263 2.40 14.22 14.80
N ARG A 264 1.68 15.33 14.50
CA ARG A 264 1.16 15.66 13.16
C ARG A 264 2.20 15.72 12.04
N LYS A 265 3.47 15.97 12.36
CA LYS A 265 4.58 16.06 11.40
C LYS A 265 5.30 14.72 11.19
N ASN A 266 5.01 13.71 12.00
CA ASN A 266 5.64 12.39 11.92
C ASN A 266 4.58 11.35 11.56
N PRO A 267 4.56 10.79 10.33
CA PRO A 267 3.55 9.85 9.87
C PRO A 267 3.39 8.61 10.77
N GLU A 268 4.50 8.05 11.28
CA GLU A 268 4.47 6.88 12.16
C GLU A 268 3.78 7.19 13.51
N GLN A 269 4.07 8.34 14.08
CA GLN A 269 3.42 8.77 15.32
C GLN A 269 1.97 9.19 15.10
N LEU A 270 1.68 9.87 13.98
CA LEU A 270 0.32 10.22 13.57
C LEU A 270 -0.56 8.98 13.38
N LYS A 271 0.00 7.91 12.81
CA LYS A 271 -0.65 6.60 12.72
C LYS A 271 -1.05 6.07 14.09
N VAL A 272 -0.13 6.07 15.04
CA VAL A 272 -0.42 5.63 16.42
C VAL A 272 -1.56 6.45 17.00
N TRP A 273 -1.53 7.77 16.86
CA TRP A 273 -2.57 8.67 17.37
C TRP A 273 -3.92 8.42 16.67
N THR A 274 -3.95 8.25 15.36
CA THR A 274 -5.17 7.93 14.60
C THR A 274 -5.79 6.62 15.09
N ASN A 275 -5.01 5.56 15.19
CA ASN A 275 -5.50 4.27 15.65
C ASN A 275 -5.95 4.30 17.12
N THR A 276 -5.20 4.98 18.01
CA THR A 276 -5.44 4.91 19.45
C THR A 276 -6.38 6.00 19.97
N TYR A 277 -6.36 7.22 19.41
CA TYR A 277 -7.25 8.29 19.82
C TYR A 277 -8.54 8.34 18.98
N LEU A 278 -8.43 8.36 17.63
CA LEU A 278 -9.62 8.36 16.79
C LEU A 278 -10.30 6.99 16.71
N GLY A 279 -9.61 5.90 17.07
CA GLY A 279 -10.17 4.56 16.93
C GLY A 279 -10.48 4.21 15.46
N GLU A 280 -9.74 4.82 14.53
CA GLU A 280 -9.87 4.65 13.08
C GLU A 280 -8.67 3.91 12.52
N THR A 281 -8.87 3.19 11.43
CA THR A 281 -7.77 2.55 10.71
C THR A 281 -6.90 3.58 10.02
N TRP A 282 -5.57 3.37 10.10
CA TRP A 282 -4.62 4.18 9.37
C TRP A 282 -4.63 3.78 7.88
N GLU A 283 -4.87 4.75 7.03
CA GLU A 283 -4.64 4.64 5.60
C GLU A 283 -3.34 5.38 5.29
N ASP A 284 -2.31 4.66 4.85
CA ASP A 284 -1.12 5.31 4.34
C ASP A 284 -1.55 6.23 3.20
N ALA A 285 -1.39 7.52 3.41
CA ALA A 285 -1.75 8.53 2.41
C ALA A 285 -0.88 8.43 1.16
N GLY A 286 -0.22 7.33 0.90
CA GLY A 286 0.69 7.05 -0.18
C GLY A 286 1.31 8.34 -0.72
N GLU A 287 2.61 8.44 -0.77
CA GLU A 287 3.27 9.63 -1.29
C GLU A 287 2.71 9.95 -2.68
N ARG A 288 1.90 10.99 -2.78
CA ARG A 288 1.48 11.56 -4.05
C ARG A 288 2.51 12.59 -4.45
N LEU A 289 3.03 12.46 -5.64
CA LEU A 289 3.75 13.54 -6.29
C LEU A 289 2.75 14.58 -6.76
N ASP A 290 3.08 15.85 -6.53
CA ASP A 290 2.28 16.96 -7.07
C ASP A 290 2.59 17.11 -8.56
N TYR A 291 1.59 16.87 -9.41
CA TYR A 291 1.76 17.00 -10.85
C TYR A 291 2.02 18.44 -11.27
N HIS A 292 1.54 19.46 -10.54
CA HIS A 292 1.82 20.86 -10.82
C HIS A 292 3.31 21.15 -10.62
N ALA A 293 3.90 20.73 -9.50
CA ALA A 293 5.32 20.90 -9.24
C ALA A 293 6.20 20.23 -10.30
N LEU A 294 5.76 19.10 -10.89
CA LEU A 294 6.47 18.45 -11.98
C LEU A 294 6.24 19.16 -13.33
N SER A 295 5.03 19.64 -13.59
CA SER A 295 4.75 20.37 -14.83
C SER A 295 5.47 21.71 -14.91
N ASP A 296 5.72 22.36 -13.76
CA ASP A 296 6.50 23.59 -13.67
C ASP A 296 8.01 23.39 -13.98
N ARG A 297 8.47 22.11 -14.00
CA ARG A 297 9.85 21.74 -14.37
C ARG A 297 10.05 21.56 -15.87
N ARG A 298 9.07 21.91 -16.72
CA ARG A 298 9.23 21.87 -18.18
C ARG A 298 10.31 22.84 -18.65
N GLU A 299 11.15 22.36 -19.55
CA GLU A 299 12.28 23.06 -20.11
C GLU A 299 12.12 23.20 -21.63
N GLU A 300 12.48 24.35 -22.19
CA GLU A 300 12.55 24.53 -23.64
C GLU A 300 13.64 23.66 -24.23
N MET A 301 13.24 22.68 -25.04
CA MET A 301 14.16 21.73 -25.70
C MET A 301 14.02 21.80 -27.22
N PRO A 302 14.46 22.92 -27.86
CA PRO A 302 14.39 23.05 -29.33
C PRO A 302 15.32 22.05 -30.02
N TYR A 303 16.38 21.62 -29.34
CA TYR A 303 17.32 20.58 -29.70
C TYR A 303 17.42 19.56 -28.56
N LEU A 304 17.89 18.35 -28.93
CA LEU A 304 18.26 17.38 -27.92
C LEU A 304 19.44 17.93 -27.09
N PRO A 305 19.42 17.88 -25.76
CA PRO A 305 20.56 18.28 -24.95
C PRO A 305 21.85 17.52 -25.32
N ASP A 306 22.98 18.20 -25.32
CA ASP A 306 24.27 17.60 -25.71
C ASP A 306 24.73 16.51 -24.74
N ASP A 307 24.19 16.48 -23.52
CA ASP A 307 24.45 15.46 -22.52
C ASP A 307 23.64 14.17 -22.72
N VAL A 308 22.76 14.12 -23.71
CA VAL A 308 22.06 12.88 -24.07
C VAL A 308 22.92 12.04 -25.01
N TYR A 309 23.12 10.78 -24.65
CA TYR A 309 23.96 9.81 -25.39
C TYR A 309 23.18 8.64 -25.97
N VAL A 310 22.04 8.31 -25.37
CA VAL A 310 21.17 7.19 -25.79
C VAL A 310 19.73 7.62 -25.73
N ILE A 311 18.89 7.17 -26.66
CA ILE A 311 17.45 7.37 -26.64
C ILE A 311 16.76 6.01 -26.62
N THR A 312 15.77 5.84 -25.75
CA THR A 312 14.89 4.67 -25.71
C THR A 312 13.43 5.08 -25.76
N ALA A 313 12.55 4.11 -26.08
CA ALA A 313 11.11 4.33 -26.07
C ALA A 313 10.39 3.25 -25.28
N GLY A 314 9.33 3.64 -24.59
CA GLY A 314 8.36 2.75 -23.99
C GLY A 314 7.02 2.86 -24.71
N VAL A 315 6.38 1.73 -24.99
CA VAL A 315 5.10 1.67 -25.72
C VAL A 315 4.09 0.85 -24.92
N ASP A 316 2.99 1.49 -24.57
CA ASP A 316 1.84 0.84 -23.96
C ASP A 316 0.76 0.56 -25.01
N VAL A 317 0.18 -0.65 -24.98
CA VAL A 317 -0.77 -1.13 -25.98
C VAL A 317 -2.15 -1.24 -25.36
N GLN A 318 -3.03 -0.31 -25.73
CA GLN A 318 -4.42 -0.26 -25.31
C GLN A 318 -5.36 -0.85 -26.37
N ASP A 319 -6.66 -0.98 -26.06
CA ASP A 319 -7.63 -1.60 -26.99
C ASP A 319 -7.85 -0.82 -28.29
N ASN A 320 -7.61 0.49 -28.29
CA ASN A 320 -7.89 1.38 -29.42
C ASN A 320 -6.78 2.40 -29.72
N ARG A 321 -5.58 2.21 -29.16
CA ARG A 321 -4.45 3.13 -29.35
C ARG A 321 -3.14 2.53 -28.87
N LEU A 322 -2.04 3.15 -29.29
CA LEU A 322 -0.70 2.98 -28.71
C LEU A 322 -0.30 4.30 -28.04
N GLU A 323 0.30 4.22 -26.87
CA GLU A 323 0.90 5.37 -26.18
C GLU A 323 2.41 5.17 -26.13
N ILE A 324 3.15 6.19 -26.51
CA ILE A 324 4.59 6.11 -26.76
C ILE A 324 5.29 7.23 -25.99
N GLU A 325 6.27 6.87 -25.18
CA GLU A 325 7.14 7.82 -24.50
C GLU A 325 8.59 7.67 -24.95
N ILE A 326 9.25 8.78 -25.25
CA ILE A 326 10.61 8.82 -25.74
C ILE A 326 11.49 9.49 -24.70
N VAL A 327 12.53 8.77 -24.27
CA VAL A 327 13.40 9.19 -23.17
C VAL A 327 14.86 9.18 -23.60
N GLY A 328 15.53 10.32 -23.44
CA GLY A 328 16.97 10.48 -23.57
C GLY A 328 17.69 10.15 -22.26
N TRP A 329 18.89 9.61 -22.36
CA TRP A 329 19.71 9.18 -21.22
C TRP A 329 21.07 9.87 -21.26
N GLY A 330 21.41 10.55 -20.17
CA GLY A 330 22.68 11.21 -19.89
C GLY A 330 23.59 10.42 -18.96
N LYS A 331 24.68 11.06 -18.50
CA LYS A 331 25.58 10.50 -17.50
C LYS A 331 24.85 10.23 -16.19
N ASP A 332 25.33 9.24 -15.46
CA ASP A 332 24.85 8.88 -14.11
C ASP A 332 23.32 8.73 -14.02
N ASP A 333 22.74 8.17 -15.10
CA ASP A 333 21.29 7.91 -15.25
C ASP A 333 20.40 9.17 -15.24
N GLU A 334 20.93 10.35 -15.47
CA GLU A 334 20.14 11.54 -15.76
C GLU A 334 19.28 11.29 -16.99
N SER A 335 18.02 11.73 -16.97
CA SER A 335 17.06 11.36 -17.99
C SER A 335 16.23 12.55 -18.46
N TYR A 336 15.88 12.54 -19.73
CA TYR A 336 15.16 13.60 -20.44
C TYR A 336 13.92 13.02 -21.11
N VAL A 337 12.73 13.33 -20.62
CA VAL A 337 11.48 12.95 -21.27
C VAL A 337 11.25 13.93 -22.43
N LEU A 338 11.44 13.43 -23.65
CA LEU A 338 11.50 14.25 -24.86
C LEU A 338 10.14 14.45 -25.50
N ASP A 339 9.40 13.36 -25.71
CA ASP A 339 8.10 13.36 -26.39
C ASP A 339 7.18 12.30 -25.75
N PHE A 340 5.87 12.57 -25.78
CA PHE A 340 4.81 11.60 -25.45
C PHE A 340 3.73 11.71 -26.52
N ASP A 341 3.55 10.62 -27.29
CA ASP A 341 2.64 10.55 -28.44
C ASP A 341 1.55 9.49 -28.22
N VAL A 342 0.36 9.76 -28.75
CA VAL A 342 -0.77 8.81 -28.74
C VAL A 342 -1.22 8.55 -30.17
N LEU A 343 -1.11 7.31 -30.62
CA LEU A 343 -1.56 6.83 -31.92
C LEU A 343 -2.90 6.10 -31.76
N TYR A 344 -3.98 6.70 -32.23
CA TYR A 344 -5.30 6.08 -32.21
C TYR A 344 -5.48 5.10 -33.38
N GLY A 345 -6.04 3.92 -33.10
CA GLY A 345 -6.31 2.89 -34.10
C GLY A 345 -6.46 1.50 -33.47
N ASP A 346 -6.80 0.53 -34.29
CA ASP A 346 -6.92 -0.87 -33.88
C ASP A 346 -5.54 -1.56 -33.89
N PRO A 347 -5.04 -2.06 -32.73
CA PRO A 347 -3.75 -2.77 -32.67
C PRO A 347 -3.71 -4.11 -33.43
N SER A 348 -4.83 -4.60 -33.95
CA SER A 348 -4.83 -5.71 -34.90
C SER A 348 -4.46 -5.26 -36.31
N SER A 349 -4.60 -3.95 -36.62
CA SER A 349 -4.32 -3.38 -37.92
C SER A 349 -2.82 -3.16 -38.15
N PRO A 350 -2.25 -3.61 -39.30
CA PRO A 350 -0.87 -3.32 -39.66
C PRO A 350 -0.55 -1.81 -39.81
N GLN A 351 -1.57 -1.00 -40.11
CA GLN A 351 -1.41 0.45 -40.31
C GLN A 351 -0.90 1.12 -39.04
N LEU A 352 -1.50 0.84 -37.90
CA LEU A 352 -1.12 1.42 -36.62
C LEU A 352 0.35 1.15 -36.26
N TRP A 353 0.85 -0.05 -36.56
CA TRP A 353 2.25 -0.42 -36.40
C TRP A 353 3.18 0.28 -37.39
N GLY A 354 2.69 0.63 -38.59
CA GLY A 354 3.40 1.48 -39.55
C GLY A 354 3.52 2.92 -39.08
N ASP A 355 2.46 3.44 -38.43
CA ASP A 355 2.49 4.76 -37.84
C ASP A 355 3.47 4.83 -36.65
N LEU A 356 3.51 3.76 -35.82
CA LEU A 356 4.53 3.59 -34.76
C LEU A 356 5.95 3.56 -35.36
N ASP A 357 6.17 2.88 -36.48
CA ASP A 357 7.47 2.86 -37.14
C ASP A 357 7.92 4.27 -37.54
N THR A 358 7.01 5.16 -37.96
CA THR A 358 7.32 6.55 -38.31
C THR A 358 7.87 7.31 -37.11
N ILE A 359 7.28 7.13 -35.91
CA ILE A 359 7.78 7.74 -34.67
C ILE A 359 9.14 7.14 -34.30
N LEU A 360 9.29 5.82 -34.35
CA LEU A 360 10.51 5.13 -33.95
C LEU A 360 11.70 5.33 -34.90
N TRP A 361 11.47 5.85 -36.10
CA TRP A 361 12.51 6.26 -37.06
C TRP A 361 12.96 7.71 -36.91
N LYS A 362 12.31 8.51 -36.08
CA LYS A 362 12.65 9.91 -35.84
C LYS A 362 14.11 10.05 -35.39
N GLN A 363 14.79 11.03 -35.98
CA GLN A 363 16.14 11.40 -35.58
C GLN A 363 16.09 12.68 -34.76
N TYR A 364 16.81 12.71 -33.68
CA TYR A 364 16.94 13.84 -32.78
C TYR A 364 18.31 14.46 -32.96
N LYS A 365 18.35 15.77 -33.17
CA LYS A 365 19.60 16.50 -33.37
C LYS A 365 19.96 17.28 -32.14
N THR A 366 21.21 17.14 -31.65
CA THR A 366 21.71 17.92 -30.54
C THR A 366 22.12 19.32 -30.96
N ALA A 367 22.24 20.25 -30.01
CA ALA A 367 22.73 21.59 -30.28
C ALA A 367 24.14 21.58 -30.91
N GLY A 368 25.00 20.65 -30.48
CA GLY A 368 26.32 20.39 -31.07
C GLY A 368 26.32 19.64 -32.41
N GLY A 369 25.13 19.38 -32.98
CA GLY A 369 24.98 18.79 -34.33
C GLY A 369 25.06 17.27 -34.41
N ARG A 370 25.13 16.53 -33.29
CA ARG A 370 25.02 15.06 -33.29
C ARG A 370 23.59 14.63 -33.62
N GLU A 371 23.43 13.56 -34.38
CA GLU A 371 22.13 12.96 -34.67
C GLU A 371 22.02 11.61 -33.95
N LEU A 372 20.94 11.46 -33.19
CA LEU A 372 20.65 10.27 -32.40
C LEU A 372 19.27 9.73 -32.75
N GLY A 373 19.19 8.45 -33.08
CA GLY A 373 17.94 7.70 -33.23
C GLY A 373 17.61 6.90 -31.97
N ILE A 374 16.37 6.40 -31.90
CA ILE A 374 15.93 5.50 -30.82
C ILE A 374 16.68 4.18 -30.91
N ARG A 375 17.44 3.84 -29.87
CA ARG A 375 18.36 2.69 -29.83
C ARG A 375 17.68 1.40 -29.36
N ALA A 376 16.64 1.50 -28.56
CA ALA A 376 15.84 0.37 -28.09
C ALA A 376 14.42 0.82 -27.77
N THR A 377 13.45 -0.08 -27.97
CA THR A 377 12.05 0.15 -27.64
C THR A 377 11.50 -1.06 -26.90
N ALA A 378 10.78 -0.85 -25.80
CA ALA A 378 10.04 -1.90 -25.10
C ALA A 378 8.54 -1.71 -25.36
N VAL A 379 7.88 -2.77 -25.82
CA VAL A 379 6.44 -2.77 -26.16
C VAL A 379 5.72 -3.73 -25.23
N ASP A 380 4.71 -3.25 -24.51
CA ASP A 380 3.93 -4.11 -23.61
C ASP A 380 3.13 -5.16 -24.38
N SER A 381 3.16 -6.38 -23.86
CA SER A 381 2.41 -7.52 -24.40
C SER A 381 1.40 -8.11 -23.42
N GLY A 382 1.12 -7.39 -22.33
CA GLY A 382 0.25 -7.86 -21.24
C GLY A 382 -1.24 -7.84 -21.55
N GLY A 383 -1.67 -7.05 -22.54
CA GLY A 383 -3.08 -6.85 -22.92
C GLY A 383 -3.64 -7.86 -23.93
N HIS A 384 -4.78 -7.49 -24.53
CA HIS A 384 -5.53 -8.35 -25.46
C HIS A 384 -4.80 -8.61 -26.79
N TYR A 385 -3.89 -7.71 -27.22
CA TYR A 385 -3.21 -7.76 -28.51
C TYR A 385 -1.81 -8.41 -28.47
N THR A 386 -1.57 -9.29 -27.51
CA THR A 386 -0.29 -10.00 -27.31
C THR A 386 0.31 -10.58 -28.58
N ASN A 387 -0.51 -11.20 -29.45
CA ASN A 387 -0.03 -11.80 -30.71
C ASN A 387 0.45 -10.77 -31.73
N SER A 388 -0.21 -9.62 -31.83
CA SER A 388 0.20 -8.51 -32.71
C SER A 388 1.54 -7.92 -32.23
N VAL A 389 1.69 -7.72 -30.92
CA VAL A 389 2.96 -7.29 -30.31
C VAL A 389 4.08 -8.27 -30.62
N TYR A 390 3.87 -9.57 -30.41
CA TYR A 390 4.92 -10.58 -30.68
C TYR A 390 5.33 -10.61 -32.14
N LYS A 391 4.36 -10.50 -33.06
CA LYS A 391 4.63 -10.46 -34.51
C LYS A 391 5.46 -9.22 -34.88
N TYR A 392 5.07 -8.05 -34.35
CA TYR A 392 5.78 -6.80 -34.59
C TYR A 392 7.19 -6.81 -34.01
N CYS A 393 7.36 -7.16 -32.75
CA CYS A 393 8.67 -7.21 -32.09
C CYS A 393 9.60 -8.25 -32.72
N LYS A 394 9.08 -9.42 -33.11
CA LYS A 394 9.86 -10.45 -33.77
C LYS A 394 10.38 -9.99 -35.13
N LYS A 395 9.53 -9.31 -35.93
CA LYS A 395 9.89 -8.73 -37.22
C LYS A 395 11.00 -7.67 -37.07
N ASN A 396 10.92 -6.88 -36.01
CA ASN A 396 11.80 -5.74 -35.75
C ASN A 396 12.90 -6.03 -34.69
N ALA A 397 13.20 -7.31 -34.42
CA ALA A 397 14.21 -7.69 -33.41
C ALA A 397 15.61 -7.10 -33.68
N GLY A 398 15.98 -6.96 -34.95
CA GLY A 398 17.24 -6.34 -35.39
C GLY A 398 17.33 -4.83 -35.02
N ARG A 399 16.20 -4.17 -34.83
CA ARG A 399 16.08 -2.77 -34.38
C ARG A 399 15.99 -2.66 -32.87
N ARG A 400 16.18 -3.76 -32.12
CA ARG A 400 16.06 -3.83 -30.66
C ARG A 400 14.69 -3.38 -30.14
N ILE A 401 13.61 -3.79 -30.85
CA ILE A 401 12.24 -3.64 -30.39
C ILE A 401 11.88 -4.91 -29.62
N PHE A 402 11.69 -4.77 -28.31
CA PHE A 402 11.53 -5.88 -27.37
C PHE A 402 10.07 -6.03 -26.95
N ALA A 403 9.54 -7.25 -26.98
CA ALA A 403 8.30 -7.55 -26.29
C ALA A 403 8.59 -7.68 -24.79
N ILE A 404 7.81 -6.98 -23.97
CA ILE A 404 7.89 -7.05 -22.53
C ILE A 404 6.55 -7.48 -21.92
N LYS A 405 6.58 -7.96 -20.68
CA LYS A 405 5.39 -8.19 -19.86
C LYS A 405 5.66 -7.78 -18.43
N GLY A 406 4.80 -6.92 -17.87
CA GLY A 406 4.86 -6.50 -16.48
C GLY A 406 4.59 -7.65 -15.51
N ILE A 407 5.38 -7.73 -14.44
CA ILE A 407 5.13 -8.58 -13.27
C ILE A 407 5.13 -7.71 -12.02
N GLY A 408 4.06 -7.84 -11.23
CA GLY A 408 3.95 -7.17 -9.94
C GLY A 408 4.75 -7.87 -8.84
N GLY A 409 4.85 -7.22 -7.70
CA GLY A 409 5.51 -7.71 -6.48
C GLY A 409 6.88 -7.09 -6.23
N GLU A 410 7.29 -7.09 -4.96
CA GLU A 410 8.56 -6.53 -4.51
C GLU A 410 9.75 -7.42 -4.89
N GLY A 411 10.95 -6.80 -5.03
CA GLY A 411 12.21 -7.51 -5.25
C GLY A 411 12.36 -8.18 -6.62
N LYS A 412 11.52 -7.85 -7.59
CA LYS A 412 11.68 -8.33 -8.96
C LYS A 412 12.74 -7.50 -9.69
N PRO A 413 13.58 -8.12 -10.54
CA PRO A 413 14.55 -7.36 -11.34
C PRO A 413 13.85 -6.41 -12.30
N VAL A 414 14.46 -5.27 -12.63
CA VAL A 414 13.95 -4.32 -13.64
C VAL A 414 13.60 -5.03 -14.94
N ALA A 415 14.49 -5.87 -15.44
CA ALA A 415 14.23 -6.75 -16.57
C ALA A 415 14.87 -8.11 -16.35
N SER A 416 14.17 -9.18 -16.73
CA SER A 416 14.68 -10.55 -16.69
C SER A 416 15.48 -10.90 -17.94
N LYS A 417 16.16 -12.04 -17.94
CA LYS A 417 16.64 -12.67 -19.19
C LYS A 417 15.44 -13.04 -20.06
N PRO A 418 15.53 -12.91 -21.41
CA PRO A 418 14.41 -13.20 -22.28
C PRO A 418 14.06 -14.69 -22.30
N SER A 419 12.76 -14.99 -22.30
CA SER A 419 12.23 -16.32 -22.54
C SER A 419 11.60 -16.41 -23.94
N ARG A 420 11.54 -17.62 -24.52
CA ARG A 420 10.91 -17.89 -25.82
C ARG A 420 9.79 -18.95 -25.70
N ASN A 421 9.24 -19.13 -24.53
CA ASN A 421 8.23 -20.16 -24.24
C ASN A 421 6.81 -19.75 -24.66
N ASN A 422 6.64 -18.65 -25.42
CA ASN A 422 5.36 -18.19 -25.93
C ASN A 422 5.05 -18.77 -27.32
N VAL A 423 3.78 -18.72 -27.72
CA VAL A 423 3.29 -19.26 -29.01
C VAL A 423 4.04 -18.66 -30.21
N GLY A 424 4.39 -17.38 -30.14
CA GLY A 424 5.13 -16.69 -31.22
C GLY A 424 6.63 -16.98 -31.22
N LYS A 425 7.17 -17.69 -30.23
CA LYS A 425 8.63 -17.85 -29.98
C LYS A 425 9.38 -16.51 -30.07
N CYS A 426 8.71 -15.42 -29.66
CA CYS A 426 9.27 -14.08 -29.57
C CYS A 426 10.09 -13.98 -28.27
N PRO A 427 11.30 -13.38 -28.27
CA PRO A 427 12.00 -13.06 -27.05
C PRO A 427 11.14 -12.14 -26.18
N LEU A 428 10.73 -12.63 -25.00
CA LEU A 428 9.88 -11.93 -24.05
C LEU A 428 10.67 -11.65 -22.77
N PHE A 429 10.72 -10.39 -22.38
CA PHE A 429 11.34 -9.94 -21.13
C PHE A 429 10.27 -9.67 -20.07
N MET A 430 10.46 -10.21 -18.86
CA MET A 430 9.61 -9.88 -17.72
C MET A 430 10.15 -8.62 -17.02
N VAL A 431 9.30 -7.63 -16.79
CA VAL A 431 9.66 -6.34 -16.19
C VAL A 431 9.06 -6.25 -14.79
N GLY A 432 9.88 -6.04 -13.77
CA GLY A 432 9.46 -5.83 -12.38
C GLY A 432 8.86 -4.43 -12.21
N VAL A 433 7.57 -4.26 -12.54
CA VAL A 433 6.90 -2.95 -12.61
C VAL A 433 7.00 -2.18 -11.29
N ASN A 434 6.78 -2.83 -10.14
CA ASN A 434 6.87 -2.16 -8.85
C ASN A 434 8.29 -1.64 -8.56
N THR A 435 9.31 -2.42 -8.90
CA THR A 435 10.72 -2.01 -8.72
C THR A 435 11.06 -0.79 -9.59
N VAL A 436 10.59 -0.77 -10.86
CA VAL A 436 10.82 0.37 -11.74
C VAL A 436 10.03 1.59 -11.29
N LYS A 437 8.77 1.43 -10.86
CA LYS A 437 7.98 2.52 -10.27
C LYS A 437 8.65 3.11 -9.03
N ASP A 438 9.24 2.28 -8.16
CA ASP A 438 10.03 2.78 -7.01
C ASP A 438 11.21 3.64 -7.46
N ILE A 439 11.92 3.26 -8.53
CA ILE A 439 13.00 4.05 -9.14
C ILE A 439 12.46 5.36 -9.70
N VAL A 440 11.36 5.33 -10.48
CA VAL A 440 10.73 6.51 -11.05
C VAL A 440 10.32 7.50 -9.96
N PHE A 441 9.58 7.04 -8.95
CA PHE A 441 9.12 7.92 -7.86
C PHE A 441 10.27 8.49 -7.04
N ALA A 442 11.37 7.75 -6.85
CA ALA A 442 12.57 8.27 -6.20
C ALA A 442 13.23 9.38 -7.03
N ARG A 443 13.36 9.19 -8.35
CA ARG A 443 13.94 10.18 -9.28
C ARG A 443 13.09 11.45 -9.39
N LEU A 444 11.77 11.30 -9.45
CA LEU A 444 10.83 12.44 -9.55
C LEU A 444 10.84 13.37 -8.32
N LYS A 445 11.29 12.87 -7.16
CA LYS A 445 11.44 13.67 -5.92
C LYS A 445 12.68 14.53 -5.90
N LEU A 446 13.66 14.28 -6.75
CA LEU A 446 14.87 15.08 -6.82
C LEU A 446 14.52 16.52 -7.25
N GLN A 447 15.07 17.50 -6.53
CA GLN A 447 14.83 18.92 -6.77
C GLN A 447 15.99 19.60 -7.51
N GLU A 448 17.19 19.00 -7.46
CA GLU A 448 18.41 19.53 -8.05
C GLU A 448 18.81 18.70 -9.27
N GLU A 449 19.22 19.36 -10.35
CA GLU A 449 19.73 18.73 -11.56
C GLU A 449 21.02 17.92 -11.25
N GLY A 450 21.22 16.83 -11.98
CA GLY A 450 22.38 15.96 -11.83
C GLY A 450 22.02 14.48 -11.84
N PRO A 451 22.80 13.62 -11.14
CA PRO A 451 22.63 12.17 -11.18
C PRO A 451 21.18 11.73 -10.92
N SER A 452 20.62 10.97 -11.88
CA SER A 452 19.25 10.42 -11.81
C SER A 452 18.11 11.46 -11.87
N TYR A 453 18.37 12.74 -12.10
CA TYR A 453 17.34 13.76 -12.28
C TYR A 453 16.52 13.49 -13.54
N VAL A 454 15.25 13.93 -13.54
CA VAL A 454 14.34 13.78 -14.68
C VAL A 454 13.96 15.16 -15.21
N HIS A 455 14.40 15.46 -16.43
CA HIS A 455 14.05 16.65 -17.19
C HIS A 455 12.80 16.41 -18.03
N PHE A 456 11.99 17.43 -18.24
CA PHE A 456 10.76 17.36 -19.01
C PHE A 456 10.74 18.40 -20.14
N SER A 457 10.52 17.95 -21.36
CA SER A 457 10.36 18.86 -22.51
C SER A 457 9.09 19.71 -22.38
N ASP A 458 9.15 20.96 -22.83
CA ASP A 458 8.02 21.89 -22.97
C ASP A 458 6.89 21.36 -23.88
N ARG A 459 7.16 20.36 -24.71
CA ARG A 459 6.18 19.68 -25.57
C ARG A 459 5.18 18.81 -24.80
N LEU A 460 5.50 18.43 -23.54
CA LEU A 460 4.64 17.60 -22.73
C LEU A 460 3.45 18.40 -22.17
N GLN A 461 2.24 17.85 -22.36
CA GLN A 461 1.01 18.48 -21.91
C GLN A 461 0.72 18.16 -20.44
N ASP A 462 -0.14 18.95 -19.78
CA ASP A 462 -0.52 18.73 -18.38
C ASP A 462 -1.15 17.34 -18.13
N ASP A 463 -1.83 16.78 -19.15
CA ASP A 463 -2.40 15.43 -19.06
C ASP A 463 -1.34 14.33 -18.87
N PHE A 464 -0.16 14.50 -19.45
CA PHE A 464 1.00 13.65 -19.23
C PHE A 464 1.38 13.61 -17.74
N PHE A 465 1.52 14.76 -17.08
CA PHE A 465 1.90 14.84 -15.67
C PHE A 465 0.83 14.28 -14.74
N LYS A 466 -0.46 14.46 -15.09
CA LYS A 466 -1.57 13.83 -14.36
C LYS A 466 -1.50 12.30 -14.43
N GLN A 467 -1.18 11.74 -15.59
CA GLN A 467 -1.00 10.30 -15.78
C GLN A 467 0.27 9.79 -15.10
N LEU A 468 1.37 10.53 -15.17
CA LEU A 468 2.64 10.20 -14.52
C LEU A 468 2.49 10.09 -12.99
N THR A 469 1.63 10.90 -12.37
CA THR A 469 1.39 10.94 -10.93
C THR A 469 0.07 10.30 -10.49
N ALA A 470 -0.62 9.58 -11.39
CA ALA A 470 -1.94 9.02 -11.13
C ALA A 470 -1.93 7.91 -10.07
N GLU A 471 -0.81 7.25 -9.89
CA GLU A 471 -0.65 6.17 -8.92
C GLU A 471 -0.04 6.64 -7.62
N LYS A 472 -0.43 5.97 -6.54
CA LYS A 472 0.20 6.09 -5.22
C LYS A 472 0.65 4.73 -4.72
N LYS A 473 1.79 4.68 -4.03
CA LYS A 473 2.26 3.48 -3.35
C LYS A 473 1.46 3.30 -2.06
N VAL A 474 0.79 2.17 -1.90
CA VAL A 474 0.02 1.81 -0.70
C VAL A 474 0.53 0.48 -0.16
N THR A 475 0.62 0.37 1.16
CA THR A 475 0.93 -0.90 1.80
C THR A 475 -0.36 -1.64 2.11
N ARG A 476 -0.58 -2.78 1.47
CA ARG A 476 -1.68 -3.71 1.79
C ARG A 476 -1.15 -4.93 2.51
N TYR A 477 -1.95 -5.45 3.43
CA TYR A 477 -1.61 -6.67 4.14
C TYR A 477 -2.33 -7.86 3.49
N HIS A 478 -1.57 -8.79 2.94
CA HIS A 478 -2.10 -10.04 2.42
C HIS A 478 -1.67 -11.19 3.33
N LYS A 479 -2.65 -11.88 3.91
CA LYS A 479 -2.40 -12.96 4.90
C LYS A 479 -1.47 -12.52 6.04
N GLY A 480 -1.60 -11.25 6.51
CA GLY A 480 -0.81 -10.69 7.62
C GLY A 480 0.60 -10.21 7.25
N PHE A 481 1.03 -10.36 6.02
CA PHE A 481 2.31 -9.82 5.53
C PHE A 481 2.09 -8.52 4.77
N PRO A 482 2.85 -7.45 5.05
CA PRO A 482 2.78 -6.22 4.29
C PRO A 482 3.24 -6.46 2.85
N ARG A 483 2.49 -5.93 1.89
CA ARG A 483 2.85 -5.87 0.48
C ARG A 483 2.63 -4.46 -0.02
N SER A 484 3.63 -3.88 -0.62
CA SER A 484 3.50 -2.58 -1.27
C SER A 484 2.96 -2.77 -2.69
N GLU A 485 1.91 -2.03 -3.01
CA GLU A 485 1.28 -2.05 -4.33
C GLU A 485 1.06 -0.62 -4.80
N TYR A 486 1.17 -0.41 -6.12
CA TYR A 486 0.79 0.86 -6.73
C TYR A 486 -0.69 0.84 -7.10
N GLN A 487 -1.43 1.87 -6.71
CA GLN A 487 -2.86 2.00 -6.96
C GLN A 487 -3.21 3.34 -7.54
N LYS A 488 -4.13 3.33 -8.51
CA LYS A 488 -4.77 4.52 -9.08
C LYS A 488 -6.26 4.54 -8.78
N ALA A 489 -6.89 5.70 -8.89
CA ALA A 489 -8.35 5.80 -8.90
C ALA A 489 -8.90 5.05 -10.13
N SER A 490 -10.10 4.45 -10.03
CA SER A 490 -10.67 3.57 -11.07
C SER A 490 -10.82 4.23 -12.45
N HIS A 491 -10.98 5.56 -12.48
CA HIS A 491 -11.15 6.37 -13.70
C HIS A 491 -9.88 7.10 -14.13
N ALA A 492 -8.78 7.00 -13.36
CA ALA A 492 -7.54 7.70 -13.70
C ALA A 492 -6.74 6.92 -14.74
N ARG A 493 -6.17 7.65 -15.68
CA ARG A 493 -5.22 7.12 -16.67
C ARG A 493 -3.81 7.14 -16.05
N ASN A 494 -2.95 6.18 -16.41
CA ASN A 494 -1.57 6.04 -15.93
C ASN A 494 -0.59 5.60 -17.01
N GLU A 495 -1.01 5.64 -18.26
CA GLU A 495 -0.25 5.12 -19.39
C GLU A 495 1.11 5.84 -19.55
N ALA A 496 1.21 7.13 -19.25
CA ALA A 496 2.49 7.85 -19.23
C ALA A 496 3.47 7.24 -18.20
N LEU A 497 3.01 6.92 -16.98
CA LEU A 497 3.85 6.23 -16.00
C LEU A 497 4.30 4.86 -16.48
N ASP A 498 3.40 4.09 -17.10
CA ASP A 498 3.72 2.76 -17.61
C ASP A 498 4.68 2.84 -18.82
N CYS A 499 4.52 3.82 -19.71
CA CYS A 499 5.47 4.07 -20.83
C CYS A 499 6.86 4.45 -20.30
N LEU A 500 6.98 5.29 -19.26
CA LEU A 500 8.26 5.60 -18.63
C LEU A 500 8.91 4.35 -18.04
N VAL A 501 8.13 3.51 -17.35
CA VAL A 501 8.60 2.20 -16.85
C VAL A 501 9.17 1.33 -17.98
N TYR A 502 8.50 1.32 -19.12
CA TYR A 502 8.93 0.53 -20.28
C TYR A 502 10.16 1.14 -20.97
N ALA A 503 10.27 2.46 -21.06
CA ALA A 503 11.46 3.14 -21.58
C ALA A 503 12.72 2.85 -20.72
N ILE A 504 12.55 2.84 -19.38
CA ILE A 504 13.61 2.41 -18.44
C ILE A 504 13.96 0.93 -18.65
N ALA A 505 12.96 0.07 -18.83
CA ALA A 505 13.20 -1.35 -19.11
C ALA A 505 13.99 -1.53 -20.42
N ALA A 506 13.64 -0.79 -21.50
CA ALA A 506 14.37 -0.78 -22.75
C ALA A 506 15.84 -0.36 -22.57
N TYR A 507 16.08 0.67 -21.74
CA TYR A 507 17.42 1.14 -21.38
C TYR A 507 18.24 0.05 -20.67
N VAL A 508 17.66 -0.58 -19.65
CA VAL A 508 18.34 -1.67 -18.91
C VAL A 508 18.60 -2.89 -19.78
N ILE A 509 17.63 -3.29 -20.65
CA ILE A 509 17.82 -4.40 -21.59
C ILE A 509 18.92 -4.10 -22.60
N LEU A 510 19.04 -2.85 -23.05
CA LEU A 510 20.08 -2.39 -23.96
C LEU A 510 21.49 -2.55 -23.38
N ASN A 511 21.63 -2.44 -22.05
CA ASN A 511 22.86 -2.66 -21.28
C ASN A 511 24.07 -1.88 -21.81
N VAL A 512 23.90 -0.58 -22.05
CA VAL A 512 24.95 0.33 -22.53
C VAL A 512 25.62 1.03 -21.36
N ASN A 513 26.95 1.09 -21.38
CA ASN A 513 27.70 1.93 -20.46
C ASN A 513 27.74 3.37 -20.99
N ILE A 514 26.81 4.21 -20.52
CA ILE A 514 26.69 5.60 -20.96
C ILE A 514 27.92 6.41 -20.61
N ASN A 515 28.50 6.23 -19.43
CA ASN A 515 29.68 6.99 -19.01
C ASN A 515 30.88 6.72 -19.92
N ALA A 516 31.04 5.48 -20.37
CA ALA A 516 32.08 5.14 -21.37
C ALA A 516 31.76 5.73 -22.76
N LEU A 517 30.48 5.81 -23.14
CA LEU A 517 30.04 6.40 -24.40
C LEU A 517 30.26 7.93 -24.38
N ALA A 518 29.90 8.58 -23.29
CA ALA A 518 30.13 9.99 -23.05
C ALA A 518 31.62 10.37 -23.15
N ALA A 519 32.49 9.61 -22.47
CA ALA A 519 33.91 9.84 -22.53
C ALA A 519 34.49 9.74 -23.96
N LYS A 520 33.94 8.84 -24.81
CA LYS A 520 34.33 8.74 -26.23
C LYS A 520 33.90 9.98 -27.01
N VAL A 521 32.68 10.42 -26.86
CA VAL A 521 32.13 11.60 -27.53
C VAL A 521 32.94 12.84 -27.16
N GLU A 522 33.27 13.03 -25.88
CA GLU A 522 34.11 14.13 -25.40
C GLU A 522 35.52 14.09 -25.96
N GLN A 523 36.13 12.90 -26.03
CA GLN A 523 37.45 12.71 -26.66
C GLN A 523 37.45 13.02 -28.16
N GLU A 524 36.38 12.66 -28.87
CA GLU A 524 36.20 12.99 -30.28
C GLU A 524 35.99 14.47 -30.52
N ALA A 525 35.20 15.15 -29.68
CA ALA A 525 35.01 16.60 -29.74
C ALA A 525 36.29 17.39 -29.44
N ASN A 526 37.16 16.88 -28.58
CA ASN A 526 38.46 17.50 -28.23
C ASN A 526 39.60 17.21 -29.24
N LYS A 527 39.42 16.31 -30.20
CA LYS A 527 40.37 16.14 -31.31
C LYS A 527 40.23 17.30 -32.27
N LYS A 528 41.20 18.23 -32.27
CA LYS A 528 41.30 19.30 -33.28
C LYS A 528 41.22 18.70 -34.67
N PRO A 529 40.54 19.36 -35.65
CA PRO A 529 40.57 18.89 -37.04
C PRO A 529 42.03 18.79 -37.50
N ILE A 530 42.44 17.61 -37.96
CA ILE A 530 43.71 17.45 -38.64
C ILE A 530 43.55 18.26 -39.93
N GLU A 531 44.21 19.43 -40.04
CA GLU A 531 44.39 20.14 -41.29
C GLU A 531 45.04 19.17 -42.28
N VAL A 532 44.27 18.62 -43.20
CA VAL A 532 44.79 17.84 -44.32
C VAL A 532 45.49 18.81 -45.25
N ASP A 533 46.80 18.96 -45.08
CA ASP A 533 47.67 19.65 -46.04
C ASP A 533 47.52 18.93 -47.41
N ARG A 534 46.75 19.57 -48.31
CA ARG A 534 46.62 19.13 -49.70
C ARG A 534 47.80 19.63 -50.52
N SER A 535 49.01 19.29 -50.15
CA SER A 535 50.16 19.40 -51.05
C SER A 535 50.22 18.13 -51.91
N VAL A 536 49.76 18.27 -53.11
CA VAL A 536 49.78 17.25 -54.18
C VAL A 536 51.23 16.90 -54.50
N LYS A 537 51.73 15.75 -54.05
CA LYS A 537 52.89 15.08 -54.69
C LYS A 537 52.38 14.07 -55.70
N LYS A 538 52.56 14.43 -56.99
CA LYS A 538 52.42 13.50 -58.11
C LYS A 538 53.43 12.37 -57.93
N HIS A 539 52.96 11.16 -57.81
CA HIS A 539 53.81 9.95 -57.94
C HIS A 539 53.80 9.44 -59.36
N PRO A 540 54.95 9.03 -59.89
CA PRO A 540 55.06 8.50 -61.25
C PRO A 540 54.48 7.05 -61.34
N ALA A 541 53.98 6.76 -62.50
CA ALA A 541 53.42 5.47 -62.88
C ALA A 541 54.40 4.32 -62.68
N LEU A 542 54.02 3.28 -62.00
CA LEU A 542 54.73 2.00 -61.93
C LEU A 542 53.95 0.92 -62.72
N ALA A 543 54.74 0.25 -63.52
CA ALA A 543 54.36 -0.69 -64.54
C ALA A 543 53.63 -1.95 -64.03
N ARG A 544 52.76 -2.46 -64.88
CA ARG A 544 52.15 -3.79 -64.80
C ARG A 544 53.16 -4.88 -64.60
N GLN A 545 53.02 -5.73 -63.61
CA GLN A 545 53.55 -7.09 -63.66
C GLN A 545 52.43 -8.13 -63.46
N THR A 546 52.57 -9.12 -64.25
CA THR A 546 51.68 -10.20 -64.63
C THR A 546 51.49 -11.26 -63.53
N VAL A 547 50.32 -11.81 -63.56
CA VAL A 547 49.79 -13.03 -62.96
C VAL A 547 50.81 -14.17 -62.81
N ARG A 548 50.77 -14.84 -61.67
CA ARG A 548 51.01 -16.29 -61.58
C ARG A 548 49.99 -16.92 -60.60
N GLN A 549 49.22 -17.82 -61.14
CA GLN A 549 48.33 -18.79 -60.47
C GLN A 549 49.12 -19.86 -59.71
N GLY A 550 48.56 -20.36 -58.70
CA GLY A 550 48.86 -21.61 -57.99
C GLY A 550 48.24 -21.51 -56.62
N GLY A 551 47.32 -22.20 -56.26
CA GLY A 551 46.90 -23.57 -56.38
C GLY A 551 47.06 -24.28 -55.05
N PHE A 552 45.92 -24.63 -54.49
CA PHE A 552 45.62 -25.78 -53.60
C PHE A 552 46.04 -25.84 -52.10
N VAL A 553 45.03 -25.93 -51.31
CA VAL A 553 44.54 -27.06 -50.45
C VAL A 553 45.11 -27.21 -49.02
N ASN A 554 44.16 -27.26 -48.09
CA ASN A 554 44.04 -28.04 -46.84
C ASN A 554 44.93 -27.68 -45.63
N SER A 555 44.34 -27.41 -44.52
CA SER A 555 43.89 -28.44 -43.57
C SER A 555 43.36 -27.86 -42.28
N TRP A 556 42.33 -28.40 -41.86
CA TRP A 556 41.81 -28.66 -40.54
C TRP A 556 42.83 -28.70 -39.37
N ARG A 557 42.60 -27.85 -38.39
CA ARG A 557 42.39 -28.31 -36.99
C ARG A 557 41.79 -27.20 -36.15
#